data_1fc1fb0864d467b980d43010f8916d2b
#
_entry.id   1fc1fb0864d467b980d43010f8916d2b
#
_cell.length_a   1.000
_cell.length_b   1.000
_cell.length_c   1.000
_cell.angle_alpha   90.00
_cell.angle_beta   90.00
_cell.angle_gamma   90.00
#
_symmetry.space_group_name_H-M   'P 1'
#
loop_
_entity.id
_entity.type
_entity.pdbx_description
1 polymer ?
#
loop_
_entity_poly.entity_id
_entity_poly.type
_entity_poly.pdbx_seq_one_letter_code
_entity_poly.pdbx_strand_id
1 'polypeptide(L)'
;MDDHMLGNIDGLPEQKARGKMIFFVIVIIILLIVSAVFVVLFILEKTNKETPASEKGSDKTKIGLTLWQDCNAKKELVNYIEKITKPDSKDFVKKEDRIAVFDLDGSLFQETDLVYNDYKLFKYRVTEDPDYKDKATEEQKATVEDIKRYEKGESVQGLDIRHAKANAEAFANMSLEEYDKYVKDFLSKPADGYNNMKRGDAFYKPMLEVIDYLQENDFLIYICSGTDRFTIRALVDGKINIPKGNIIGTESLIVGNYQNETDYFEYVYHQNESLILKGEFVVKNLYMYKVYHIIREIGKIPILSFGNSNGDASMANFVISNKDHPGLAFMLLCDDTERENGNVEKANKMKESCEQNNWIPISMKNDWKTIYGDNVTRKKQE
;
A
#
# COMPACT_ATOMS: atom_id res chain seq x y z
N MET A 1 103.89 -6.49 -14.91
CA MET A 1 104.02 -6.37 -13.45
C MET A 1 102.59 -6.15 -12.97
N ASP A 2 102.15 -7.23 -12.56
CA ASP A 2 101.57 -7.73 -11.33
C ASP A 2 100.08 -7.37 -11.19
N ASP A 3 99.26 -8.27 -11.22
CA ASP A 3 98.91 -9.48 -10.42
C ASP A 3 97.80 -9.19 -9.44
N HIS A 4 96.76 -10.02 -9.50
CA HIS A 4 95.85 -10.45 -8.48
C HIS A 4 94.84 -9.47 -7.84
N MET A 5 93.54 -9.69 -8.05
CA MET A 5 92.74 -10.47 -7.06
C MET A 5 91.38 -10.89 -7.61
N LEU A 6 91.22 -12.18 -7.64
CA LEU A 6 89.89 -12.83 -7.68
C LEU A 6 89.17 -12.60 -6.39
N GLY A 7 87.98 -12.06 -6.45
CA GLY A 7 87.08 -11.99 -5.34
C GLY A 7 85.80 -12.80 -5.68
N ASN A 8 85.57 -13.87 -4.95
CA ASN A 8 84.42 -14.76 -4.98
C ASN A 8 83.10 -14.01 -4.92
N ILE A 9 82.23 -14.25 -5.89
CA ILE A 9 80.78 -13.91 -5.81
C ILE A 9 80.01 -15.22 -5.92
N ASP A 10 79.94 -15.93 -4.82
CA ASP A 10 78.98 -17.01 -4.64
C ASP A 10 78.17 -16.79 -3.39
N GLY A 11 76.85 -16.68 -3.54
CA GLY A 11 75.94 -16.91 -2.41
C GLY A 11 74.72 -16.04 -2.18
N LEU A 12 74.16 -15.25 -3.15
CA LEU A 12 73.05 -14.38 -2.86
C LEU A 12 71.76 -14.44 -3.74
N PRO A 13 71.66 -15.19 -4.87
CA PRO A 13 70.38 -15.28 -5.57
C PRO A 13 69.41 -16.40 -5.10
N GLU A 14 69.91 -17.52 -4.59
CA GLU A 14 69.10 -18.71 -4.31
C GLU A 14 68.22 -18.54 -3.04
N GLN A 15 68.69 -17.88 -1.99
CA GLN A 15 67.88 -17.66 -0.77
C GLN A 15 66.70 -16.74 -0.99
N LYS A 16 66.85 -15.69 -1.83
CA LYS A 16 65.71 -14.78 -2.15
C LYS A 16 64.65 -15.45 -3.04
N ALA A 17 65.07 -16.35 -3.93
CA ALA A 17 64.16 -17.12 -4.77
C ALA A 17 63.38 -18.17 -3.98
N ARG A 18 64.00 -18.86 -3.03
CA ARG A 18 63.34 -19.82 -2.11
C ARG A 18 62.34 -19.12 -1.20
N GLY A 19 62.66 -17.96 -0.63
CA GLY A 19 61.75 -17.17 0.20
C GLY A 19 60.48 -16.73 -0.57
N LYS A 20 60.61 -16.26 -1.81
CA LYS A 20 59.49 -15.91 -2.66
C LYS A 20 58.63 -17.11 -3.02
N MET A 21 59.23 -18.24 -3.33
CA MET A 21 58.50 -19.47 -3.64
C MET A 21 57.72 -20.00 -2.45
N ILE A 22 58.29 -19.98 -1.22
CA ILE A 22 57.62 -20.35 0.01
C ILE A 22 56.42 -19.39 0.29
N PHE A 23 56.61 -18.08 0.09
CA PHE A 23 55.54 -17.10 0.22
C PHE A 23 54.38 -17.37 -0.74
N PHE A 24 54.64 -17.64 -2.01
CA PHE A 24 53.63 -17.99 -3.00
C PHE A 24 52.89 -19.29 -2.65
N VAL A 25 53.59 -20.29 -2.16
CA VAL A 25 52.99 -21.56 -1.73
C VAL A 25 52.07 -21.34 -0.53
N ILE A 26 52.45 -20.51 0.44
CA ILE A 26 51.64 -20.18 1.60
C ILE A 26 50.37 -19.42 1.16
N VAL A 27 50.49 -18.45 0.25
CA VAL A 27 49.33 -17.70 -0.29
C VAL A 27 48.37 -18.65 -1.04
N ILE A 28 48.87 -19.58 -1.83
CA ILE A 28 48.02 -20.57 -2.51
C ILE A 28 47.31 -21.48 -1.51
N ILE A 29 47.98 -21.93 -0.44
CA ILE A 29 47.35 -22.74 0.60
C ILE A 29 46.25 -21.96 1.34
N ILE A 30 46.50 -20.68 1.67
CA ILE A 30 45.49 -19.83 2.28
C ILE A 30 44.27 -19.66 1.36
N LEU A 31 44.48 -19.40 0.07
CA LEU A 31 43.37 -19.28 -0.90
C LEU A 31 42.58 -20.58 -1.04
N LEU A 32 43.24 -21.74 -1.02
CA LEU A 32 42.57 -23.04 -1.04
C LEU A 32 41.75 -23.30 0.24
N ILE A 33 42.27 -22.92 1.39
CA ILE A 33 41.53 -23.02 2.67
C ILE A 33 40.31 -22.10 2.65
N VAL A 34 40.47 -20.85 2.20
CA VAL A 34 39.36 -19.89 2.09
C VAL A 34 38.30 -20.41 1.13
N SER A 35 38.70 -20.92 -0.05
CA SER A 35 37.73 -21.50 -0.99
C SER A 35 37.02 -22.74 -0.45
N ALA A 36 37.71 -23.60 0.29
CA ALA A 36 37.11 -24.77 0.96
C ALA A 36 36.10 -24.35 2.03
N VAL A 37 36.41 -23.31 2.84
CA VAL A 37 35.49 -22.76 3.81
C VAL A 37 34.23 -22.18 3.12
N PHE A 38 34.40 -21.47 2.02
CA PHE A 38 33.25 -20.97 1.24
C PHE A 38 32.39 -22.10 0.68
N VAL A 39 32.98 -23.17 0.17
CA VAL A 39 32.23 -24.35 -0.29
C VAL A 39 31.48 -25.02 0.84
N VAL A 40 32.10 -25.17 2.01
CA VAL A 40 31.45 -25.75 3.20
C VAL A 40 30.32 -24.86 3.66
N LEU A 41 30.51 -23.56 3.72
CA LEU A 41 29.42 -22.60 4.10
C LEU A 41 28.29 -22.63 3.08
N PHE A 42 28.58 -22.71 1.79
CA PHE A 42 27.57 -22.84 0.75
C PHE A 42 26.80 -24.16 0.83
N ILE A 43 27.49 -25.27 1.13
CA ILE A 43 26.86 -26.57 1.34
C ILE A 43 25.99 -26.54 2.63
N LEU A 44 26.48 -25.94 3.72
CA LEU A 44 25.71 -25.79 4.95
C LEU A 44 24.49 -24.89 4.77
N GLU A 45 24.60 -23.83 3.99
CA GLU A 45 23.44 -22.98 3.63
C GLU A 45 22.43 -23.76 2.77
N LYS A 46 22.90 -24.59 1.86
CA LYS A 46 22.05 -25.42 1.01
C LYS A 46 21.39 -26.56 1.79
N THR A 47 22.13 -27.23 2.69
CA THR A 47 21.58 -28.29 3.57
C THR A 47 20.64 -27.74 4.62
N ASN A 48 20.84 -26.51 5.12
CA ASN A 48 19.85 -25.85 5.98
C ASN A 48 18.57 -25.43 5.24
N LYS A 49 18.62 -25.32 3.90
CA LYS A 49 17.41 -25.11 3.08
C LYS A 49 16.72 -26.41 2.67
N GLU A 50 17.40 -27.56 2.77
CA GLU A 50 16.90 -28.87 2.35
C GLU A 50 16.66 -29.85 3.52
N THR A 51 16.60 -29.39 4.78
CA THR A 51 16.01 -30.22 5.81
C THR A 51 14.51 -30.25 5.48
N PRO A 52 13.92 -31.40 5.11
CA PRO A 52 12.48 -31.50 5.07
C PRO A 52 12.05 -31.19 6.50
N ALA A 53 11.36 -30.08 6.68
CA ALA A 53 10.60 -29.86 7.86
C ALA A 53 9.77 -31.13 8.03
N SER A 54 10.04 -31.91 9.08
CA SER A 54 9.13 -32.96 9.47
C SER A 54 7.76 -32.27 9.49
N GLU A 55 6.84 -32.76 8.69
CA GLU A 55 5.43 -32.46 8.80
C GLU A 55 4.96 -32.81 10.21
N LYS A 56 5.31 -31.96 11.19
CA LYS A 56 4.37 -31.68 12.24
C LYS A 56 3.31 -30.86 11.56
N GLY A 57 2.20 -31.50 11.21
CA GLY A 57 0.96 -30.83 10.89
C GLY A 57 0.66 -29.80 11.98
N SER A 58 1.19 -28.59 11.84
CA SER A 58 0.50 -27.44 12.33
C SER A 58 -0.73 -27.39 11.43
N ASP A 59 -1.84 -27.79 12.00
CA ASP A 59 -3.15 -27.38 11.54
C ASP A 59 -3.09 -25.83 11.45
N LYS A 60 -2.57 -25.31 10.33
CA LYS A 60 -2.75 -23.92 9.95
C LYS A 60 -4.25 -23.87 9.76
N THR A 61 -4.95 -23.42 10.78
CA THR A 61 -6.34 -23.00 10.67
C THR A 61 -6.37 -22.13 9.43
N LYS A 62 -6.86 -22.69 8.31
CA LYS A 62 -7.04 -21.92 7.08
C LYS A 62 -7.78 -20.67 7.50
N ILE A 63 -7.20 -19.49 7.30
CA ILE A 63 -7.90 -18.23 7.53
C ILE A 63 -9.15 -18.32 6.66
N GLY A 64 -10.29 -18.50 7.29
CA GLY A 64 -11.56 -18.55 6.62
C GLY A 64 -12.18 -17.16 6.67
N LEU A 65 -13.01 -16.83 5.69
CA LEU A 65 -13.83 -15.63 5.71
C LEU A 65 -14.96 -15.80 6.75
N THR A 66 -14.57 -15.76 8.04
CA THR A 66 -15.44 -16.15 9.17
C THR A 66 -16.46 -15.06 9.51
N LEU A 67 -16.13 -13.80 9.22
CA LEU A 67 -16.99 -12.63 9.37
C LEU A 67 -17.99 -12.46 8.22
N TRP A 68 -17.95 -13.34 7.22
CA TRP A 68 -18.87 -13.36 6.11
C TRP A 68 -20.02 -14.36 6.33
N GLN A 69 -21.19 -14.01 5.83
CA GLN A 69 -22.30 -14.94 5.68
C GLN A 69 -22.01 -15.95 4.54
N ASP A 70 -22.87 -16.95 4.39
CA ASP A 70 -22.85 -17.80 3.19
C ASP A 70 -23.55 -17.05 2.03
N CYS A 71 -22.76 -16.29 1.26
CA CYS A 71 -23.23 -15.42 0.20
C CYS A 71 -22.52 -15.68 -1.13
N ASN A 72 -23.07 -15.10 -2.22
CA ASN A 72 -22.51 -15.28 -3.56
C ASN A 72 -21.09 -14.72 -3.67
N ALA A 73 -20.85 -13.51 -3.18
CA ALA A 73 -19.54 -12.88 -3.28
C ALA A 73 -18.42 -13.69 -2.62
N LYS A 74 -18.70 -14.27 -1.43
CA LYS A 74 -17.78 -15.18 -0.76
C LYS A 74 -17.51 -16.43 -1.60
N LYS A 75 -18.54 -17.06 -2.16
CA LYS A 75 -18.41 -18.27 -2.99
C LYS A 75 -17.59 -18.00 -4.24
N GLU A 76 -17.88 -16.91 -4.95
CA GLU A 76 -17.13 -16.51 -6.15
C GLU A 76 -15.66 -16.30 -5.84
N LEU A 77 -15.34 -15.56 -4.75
CA LEU A 77 -13.96 -15.31 -4.34
C LEU A 77 -13.22 -16.63 -4.00
N VAL A 78 -13.81 -17.46 -3.15
CA VAL A 78 -13.18 -18.73 -2.71
C VAL A 78 -12.98 -19.67 -3.89
N ASN A 79 -14.01 -19.89 -4.72
CA ASN A 79 -13.93 -20.75 -5.89
C ASN A 79 -12.89 -20.27 -6.88
N TYR A 80 -12.81 -18.94 -7.09
CA TYR A 80 -11.81 -18.35 -7.97
C TYR A 80 -10.39 -18.61 -7.45
N ILE A 81 -10.13 -18.33 -6.16
CA ILE A 81 -8.82 -18.55 -5.55
C ILE A 81 -8.42 -20.02 -5.60
N GLU A 82 -9.32 -20.94 -5.25
CA GLU A 82 -9.05 -22.39 -5.33
C GLU A 82 -8.69 -22.83 -6.76
N LYS A 83 -9.37 -22.27 -7.75
CA LYS A 83 -9.15 -22.59 -9.16
C LYS A 83 -7.79 -22.12 -9.67
N ILE A 84 -7.39 -20.87 -9.34
CA ILE A 84 -6.17 -20.28 -9.85
C ILE A 84 -4.90 -20.67 -9.05
N THR A 85 -5.07 -21.19 -7.83
CA THR A 85 -3.94 -21.60 -6.98
C THR A 85 -3.59 -23.09 -7.11
N LYS A 86 -4.50 -23.90 -7.64
CA LYS A 86 -4.30 -25.34 -7.81
C LYS A 86 -3.37 -25.62 -8.99
N PRO A 87 -2.19 -26.28 -8.78
CA PRO A 87 -1.17 -26.44 -9.82
C PRO A 87 -1.67 -27.15 -11.10
N ASP A 88 -2.58 -28.11 -10.97
CA ASP A 88 -3.11 -28.87 -12.09
C ASP A 88 -4.34 -28.23 -12.75
N SER A 89 -4.74 -27.05 -12.32
CA SER A 89 -5.83 -26.29 -12.93
C SER A 89 -5.40 -25.70 -14.26
N LYS A 90 -6.28 -25.77 -15.26
CA LYS A 90 -6.07 -25.04 -16.54
C LYS A 90 -6.01 -23.52 -16.37
N ASP A 91 -6.54 -23.01 -15.27
CA ASP A 91 -6.59 -21.59 -14.92
C ASP A 91 -5.53 -21.22 -13.87
N PHE A 92 -4.53 -22.08 -13.65
CA PHE A 92 -3.47 -21.81 -12.68
C PHE A 92 -2.74 -20.51 -12.99
N VAL A 93 -2.61 -19.67 -11.97
CA VAL A 93 -1.88 -18.40 -12.04
C VAL A 93 -0.65 -18.50 -11.15
N LYS A 94 0.51 -18.13 -11.67
CA LYS A 94 1.75 -18.09 -10.90
C LYS A 94 1.69 -17.03 -9.81
N LYS A 95 2.45 -17.22 -8.72
CA LYS A 95 2.46 -16.30 -7.57
C LYS A 95 2.79 -14.86 -7.94
N GLU A 96 3.74 -14.66 -8.85
CA GLU A 96 4.16 -13.34 -9.34
C GLU A 96 3.08 -12.58 -10.13
N ASP A 97 2.01 -13.27 -10.56
CA ASP A 97 0.88 -12.71 -11.31
C ASP A 97 -0.40 -12.62 -10.46
N ARG A 98 -0.36 -13.13 -9.21
CA ARG A 98 -1.47 -13.01 -8.27
C ARG A 98 -1.47 -11.64 -7.62
N ILE A 99 -2.09 -10.67 -8.29
CA ILE A 99 -2.13 -9.27 -7.84
C ILE A 99 -3.58 -8.88 -7.60
N ALA A 100 -3.84 -8.30 -6.43
CA ALA A 100 -5.12 -7.71 -6.08
C ALA A 100 -4.96 -6.22 -5.77
N VAL A 101 -5.88 -5.41 -6.27
CA VAL A 101 -5.95 -3.97 -6.01
C VAL A 101 -7.23 -3.62 -5.26
N PHE A 102 -7.10 -2.81 -4.23
CA PHE A 102 -8.20 -2.35 -3.40
C PHE A 102 -8.30 -0.84 -3.46
N ASP A 103 -9.50 -0.31 -3.63
CA ASP A 103 -9.76 1.04 -3.16
C ASP A 103 -9.73 1.09 -1.63
N LEU A 104 -9.65 2.28 -1.06
CA LEU A 104 -9.59 2.47 0.38
C LEU A 104 -10.96 2.84 0.96
N ASP A 105 -11.42 4.05 0.65
CA ASP A 105 -12.60 4.64 1.25
C ASP A 105 -13.88 3.98 0.72
N GLY A 106 -14.62 3.30 1.57
CA GLY A 106 -15.79 2.51 1.20
C GLY A 106 -15.48 1.09 0.68
N SER A 107 -14.18 0.72 0.66
CA SER A 107 -13.73 -0.62 0.24
C SER A 107 -12.97 -1.37 1.33
N LEU A 108 -11.99 -0.76 1.95
CA LEU A 108 -11.24 -1.29 3.10
C LEU A 108 -11.54 -0.53 4.39
N PHE A 109 -11.80 0.74 4.25
CA PHE A 109 -11.98 1.70 5.32
C PHE A 109 -13.34 2.40 5.14
N GLN A 110 -13.92 2.92 6.21
CA GLN A 110 -15.20 3.67 6.12
C GLN A 110 -15.17 4.70 4.99
N GLU A 111 -16.23 4.78 4.24
CA GLU A 111 -16.33 5.79 3.19
C GLU A 111 -16.51 7.18 3.80
N THR A 112 -17.53 7.30 4.67
CA THR A 112 -17.82 8.55 5.33
C THR A 112 -18.22 8.30 6.78
N ASP A 113 -17.61 9.06 7.69
CA ASP A 113 -18.10 9.30 9.04
C ASP A 113 -18.63 10.74 9.08
N LEU A 114 -19.79 10.99 8.48
CA LEU A 114 -20.38 12.24 8.00
C LEU A 114 -19.76 12.70 6.65
N VAL A 115 -18.43 12.66 6.50
CA VAL A 115 -17.69 12.99 5.28
C VAL A 115 -16.42 12.16 5.20
N TYR A 116 -15.75 12.14 4.06
CA TYR A 116 -14.46 11.46 3.88
C TYR A 116 -13.42 11.88 4.92
N ASN A 117 -12.60 10.94 5.36
CA ASN A 117 -11.63 11.18 6.43
C ASN A 117 -10.55 12.21 6.04
N ASP A 118 -10.14 12.26 4.78
CA ASP A 118 -9.21 13.26 4.26
C ASP A 118 -9.83 14.67 4.24
N TYR A 119 -11.13 14.79 3.97
CA TYR A 119 -11.85 16.06 4.09
C TYR A 119 -11.92 16.56 5.54
N LYS A 120 -12.10 15.64 6.49
CA LYS A 120 -12.05 15.98 7.92
C LYS A 120 -10.65 16.43 8.37
N LEU A 121 -9.62 15.76 7.90
CA LEU A 121 -8.22 16.13 8.18
C LEU A 121 -7.94 17.56 7.71
N PHE A 122 -8.31 17.88 6.47
CA PHE A 122 -8.18 19.21 5.90
C PHE A 122 -9.02 20.25 6.67
N LYS A 123 -10.30 19.95 6.93
CA LYS A 123 -11.19 20.82 7.71
C LYS A 123 -10.59 21.13 9.09
N TYR A 124 -10.11 20.11 9.81
CA TYR A 124 -9.43 20.30 11.08
C TYR A 124 -8.20 21.20 10.95
N ARG A 125 -7.35 20.99 9.95
CA ARG A 125 -6.15 21.81 9.69
C ARG A 125 -6.50 23.27 9.52
N VAL A 126 -7.53 23.58 8.74
CA VAL A 126 -7.93 24.92 8.35
C VAL A 126 -8.69 25.67 9.45
N THR A 127 -9.48 24.95 10.28
CA THR A 127 -10.42 25.61 11.21
C THR A 127 -10.12 25.42 12.69
N GLU A 128 -9.39 24.36 13.06
CA GLU A 128 -9.21 23.99 14.45
C GLU A 128 -7.74 23.92 14.89
N ASP A 129 -6.82 23.61 13.97
CA ASP A 129 -5.40 23.48 14.27
C ASP A 129 -4.81 24.84 14.72
N PRO A 130 -4.35 24.95 15.99
CA PRO A 130 -3.81 26.22 16.52
C PRO A 130 -2.58 26.72 15.78
N ASP A 131 -1.81 25.84 15.13
CA ASP A 131 -0.60 26.19 14.44
C ASP A 131 -0.83 26.67 12.99
N TYR A 132 -2.06 26.46 12.46
CA TYR A 132 -2.37 26.76 11.06
C TYR A 132 -3.62 27.60 10.82
N LYS A 133 -4.69 27.48 11.60
CA LYS A 133 -6.00 28.10 11.34
C LYS A 133 -5.94 29.62 11.05
N ASP A 134 -5.03 30.34 11.70
CA ASP A 134 -4.86 31.77 11.51
C ASP A 134 -4.04 32.13 10.24
N LYS A 135 -3.41 31.12 9.62
CA LYS A 135 -2.66 31.22 8.35
C LYS A 135 -3.49 30.74 7.15
N ALA A 136 -4.63 30.11 7.39
CA ALA A 136 -5.48 29.54 6.34
C ALA A 136 -5.96 30.63 5.37
N THR A 137 -5.83 30.36 4.07
CA THR A 137 -6.23 31.27 3.00
C THR A 137 -7.75 31.31 2.86
N GLU A 138 -8.27 32.36 2.22
CA GLU A 138 -9.70 32.47 1.92
C GLU A 138 -10.18 31.35 1.00
N GLU A 139 -9.35 30.86 0.08
CA GLU A 139 -9.66 29.74 -0.79
C GLU A 139 -9.78 28.42 0.00
N GLN A 140 -8.90 28.19 0.96
CA GLN A 140 -8.98 27.05 1.86
C GLN A 140 -10.23 27.10 2.74
N LYS A 141 -10.58 28.27 3.29
CA LYS A 141 -11.82 28.48 4.05
C LYS A 141 -13.07 28.25 3.19
N ALA A 142 -13.07 28.74 1.95
CA ALA A 142 -14.16 28.50 1.00
C ALA A 142 -14.30 27.00 0.68
N THR A 143 -13.19 26.28 0.54
CA THR A 143 -13.20 24.82 0.35
C THR A 143 -13.78 24.10 1.58
N VAL A 144 -13.54 24.58 2.80
CA VAL A 144 -14.17 24.04 4.01
C VAL A 144 -15.69 24.27 3.99
N GLU A 145 -16.16 25.44 3.52
CA GLU A 145 -17.63 25.67 3.39
C GLU A 145 -18.26 24.75 2.34
N ASP A 146 -17.55 24.47 1.23
CA ASP A 146 -17.98 23.48 0.24
C ASP A 146 -18.05 22.06 0.85
N ILE A 147 -17.10 21.69 1.69
CA ILE A 147 -17.12 20.39 2.43
C ILE A 147 -18.34 20.35 3.37
N LYS A 148 -18.64 21.41 4.10
CA LYS A 148 -19.83 21.48 4.97
C LYS A 148 -21.15 21.35 4.21
N ARG A 149 -21.20 21.86 2.98
CA ARG A 149 -22.36 21.67 2.09
C ARG A 149 -22.48 20.20 1.65
N TYR A 150 -21.34 19.60 1.29
CA TYR A 150 -21.28 18.18 0.94
C TYR A 150 -21.68 17.28 2.13
N GLU A 151 -21.26 17.61 3.36
CA GLU A 151 -21.69 16.91 4.60
C GLU A 151 -23.22 16.93 4.78
N LYS A 152 -23.91 17.97 4.29
CA LYS A 152 -25.39 18.09 4.31
C LYS A 152 -26.08 17.38 3.14
N GLY A 153 -25.32 16.67 2.30
CA GLY A 153 -25.84 15.94 1.15
C GLY A 153 -25.99 16.77 -0.13
N GLU A 154 -25.46 18.00 -0.16
CA GLU A 154 -25.46 18.80 -1.38
C GLU A 154 -24.42 18.27 -2.39
N SER A 155 -24.77 18.30 -3.67
CA SER A 155 -23.80 18.04 -4.74
C SER A 155 -22.92 19.26 -4.96
N VAL A 156 -21.60 19.13 -4.78
CA VAL A 156 -20.63 20.22 -4.95
C VAL A 156 -19.68 19.86 -6.08
N GLN A 157 -19.91 20.41 -7.26
CA GLN A 157 -19.13 20.10 -8.46
C GLN A 157 -17.63 20.45 -8.29
N GLY A 158 -16.73 19.51 -8.60
CA GLY A 158 -15.28 19.68 -8.59
C GLY A 158 -14.66 19.84 -7.20
N LEU A 159 -15.41 19.49 -6.13
CA LEU A 159 -14.91 19.54 -4.76
C LEU A 159 -13.67 18.67 -4.55
N ASP A 160 -13.63 17.50 -5.16
CA ASP A 160 -12.50 16.55 -5.09
C ASP A 160 -11.17 17.15 -5.54
N ILE A 161 -11.16 17.92 -6.62
CA ILE A 161 -9.96 18.61 -7.13
C ILE A 161 -9.64 19.85 -6.31
N ARG A 162 -10.65 20.67 -5.94
CA ARG A 162 -10.40 21.83 -5.07
C ARG A 162 -9.84 21.42 -3.72
N HIS A 163 -10.44 20.40 -3.12
CA HIS A 163 -9.93 19.84 -1.88
C HIS A 163 -8.47 19.34 -2.03
N ALA A 164 -8.16 18.56 -3.07
CA ALA A 164 -6.81 18.03 -3.27
C ALA A 164 -5.75 19.14 -3.39
N LYS A 165 -6.07 20.22 -4.11
CA LYS A 165 -5.19 21.40 -4.22
C LYS A 165 -5.02 22.11 -2.88
N ALA A 166 -6.14 22.47 -2.25
CA ALA A 166 -6.14 23.17 -0.97
C ALA A 166 -5.47 22.35 0.14
N ASN A 167 -5.63 21.02 0.12
CA ASN A 167 -4.97 20.10 1.05
C ASN A 167 -3.45 20.10 0.84
N ALA A 168 -2.97 19.99 -0.40
CA ALA A 168 -1.53 20.06 -0.68
C ALA A 168 -0.94 21.35 -0.12
N GLU A 169 -1.57 22.50 -0.38
CA GLU A 169 -1.13 23.81 0.12
C GLU A 169 -1.16 23.89 1.66
N ALA A 170 -2.19 23.34 2.31
CA ALA A 170 -2.35 23.43 3.76
C ALA A 170 -1.26 22.69 4.55
N PHE A 171 -0.61 21.73 3.91
CA PHE A 171 0.49 20.95 4.49
C PHE A 171 1.86 21.26 3.88
N ALA A 172 1.97 22.34 3.11
CA ALA A 172 3.23 22.80 2.53
C ALA A 172 4.33 22.98 3.60
N ASN A 173 5.57 22.63 3.23
CA ASN A 173 6.77 22.69 4.04
C ASN A 173 6.84 21.74 5.24
N MET A 174 5.86 20.85 5.44
CA MET A 174 6.01 19.75 6.40
C MET A 174 6.96 18.70 5.82
N SER A 175 7.87 18.19 6.65
CA SER A 175 8.61 16.97 6.31
C SER A 175 7.64 15.76 6.23
N LEU A 176 8.03 14.72 5.51
CA LEU A 176 7.19 13.52 5.41
C LEU A 176 6.97 12.87 6.79
N GLU A 177 7.95 12.95 7.69
CA GLU A 177 7.87 12.47 9.07
C GLU A 177 6.90 13.31 9.91
N GLU A 178 6.94 14.64 9.80
CA GLU A 178 6.00 15.54 10.49
C GLU A 178 4.58 15.31 9.99
N TYR A 179 4.39 15.15 8.68
CA TYR A 179 3.09 14.85 8.10
C TYR A 179 2.55 13.49 8.56
N ASP A 180 3.36 12.43 8.52
CA ASP A 180 2.98 11.10 9.02
C ASP A 180 2.51 11.17 10.48
N LYS A 181 3.29 11.85 11.32
CA LYS A 181 2.92 12.06 12.73
C LYS A 181 1.62 12.85 12.87
N TYR A 182 1.48 13.94 12.12
CA TYR A 182 0.27 14.78 12.16
C TYR A 182 -0.99 13.98 11.80
N VAL A 183 -0.94 13.21 10.74
CA VAL A 183 -2.03 12.33 10.32
C VAL A 183 -2.34 11.29 11.38
N LYS A 184 -1.34 10.62 11.95
CA LYS A 184 -1.52 9.63 13.03
C LYS A 184 -2.13 10.24 14.29
N ASP A 185 -1.70 11.44 14.69
CA ASP A 185 -2.27 12.17 15.82
C ASP A 185 -3.74 12.53 15.56
N PHE A 186 -4.11 12.95 14.35
CA PHE A 186 -5.49 13.18 13.95
C PHE A 186 -6.33 11.89 13.98
N LEU A 187 -5.78 10.80 13.45
CA LEU A 187 -6.43 9.48 13.40
C LEU A 187 -6.60 8.83 14.78
N SER A 188 -5.82 9.24 15.77
CA SER A 188 -5.93 8.75 17.15
C SER A 188 -7.16 9.29 17.90
N LYS A 189 -7.80 10.34 17.38
CA LYS A 189 -9.00 10.96 17.97
C LYS A 189 -10.23 10.08 17.81
N PRO A 190 -11.23 10.20 18.68
CA PRO A 190 -12.50 9.49 18.54
C PRO A 190 -13.18 9.79 17.19
N ALA A 191 -13.81 8.78 16.61
CA ALA A 191 -14.67 8.94 15.44
C ALA A 191 -15.93 9.75 15.78
N ASP A 192 -16.36 10.62 14.86
CA ASP A 192 -17.46 11.55 15.14
C ASP A 192 -18.81 10.83 15.13
N GLY A 193 -19.04 9.94 14.18
CA GLY A 193 -20.31 9.21 13.99
C GLY A 193 -20.41 7.88 14.74
N TYR A 194 -19.38 7.48 15.51
CA TYR A 194 -19.33 6.16 16.14
C TYR A 194 -18.93 6.23 17.61
N ASN A 195 -19.44 5.30 18.41
CA ASN A 195 -19.00 5.04 19.77
C ASN A 195 -17.91 3.96 19.75
N ASN A 196 -16.97 4.04 20.70
CA ASN A 196 -15.91 3.05 20.93
C ASN A 196 -15.00 2.82 19.71
N MET A 197 -14.84 3.80 18.85
CA MET A 197 -13.96 3.75 17.67
C MET A 197 -13.13 5.02 17.56
N LYS A 198 -11.86 4.89 17.21
CA LYS A 198 -11.02 6.01 16.77
C LYS A 198 -11.15 6.18 15.26
N ARG A 199 -10.86 7.38 14.75
CA ARG A 199 -10.89 7.66 13.31
C ARG A 199 -10.06 6.67 12.50
N GLY A 200 -8.85 6.34 12.96
CA GLY A 200 -7.93 5.41 12.28
C GLY A 200 -8.24 3.92 12.45
N ASP A 201 -9.29 3.54 13.20
CA ASP A 201 -9.67 2.15 13.44
C ASP A 201 -10.87 1.69 12.58
N ALA A 202 -11.37 2.57 11.71
CA ALA A 202 -12.59 2.34 10.96
C ALA A 202 -12.41 1.44 9.72
N PHE A 203 -11.60 0.39 9.84
CA PHE A 203 -11.45 -0.63 8.80
C PHE A 203 -12.59 -1.64 8.85
N TYR A 204 -13.08 -2.02 7.66
CA TYR A 204 -14.07 -3.09 7.52
C TYR A 204 -13.43 -4.43 7.84
N LYS A 205 -13.71 -4.99 9.01
CA LYS A 205 -13.12 -6.26 9.46
C LYS A 205 -13.28 -7.42 8.48
N PRO A 206 -14.45 -7.60 7.81
CA PRO A 206 -14.58 -8.64 6.79
C PRO A 206 -13.62 -8.46 5.59
N MET A 207 -13.27 -7.21 5.24
CA MET A 207 -12.32 -6.94 4.17
C MET A 207 -10.87 -7.14 4.59
N LEU A 208 -10.55 -6.94 5.87
CA LEU A 208 -9.24 -7.36 6.41
C LEU A 208 -9.06 -8.88 6.34
N GLU A 209 -10.11 -9.67 6.63
CA GLU A 209 -10.05 -11.13 6.40
C GLU A 209 -9.80 -11.48 4.92
N VAL A 210 -10.34 -10.69 3.97
CA VAL A 210 -10.06 -10.90 2.54
C VAL A 210 -8.58 -10.65 2.24
N ILE A 211 -7.98 -9.59 2.79
CA ILE A 211 -6.54 -9.32 2.63
C ILE A 211 -5.72 -10.49 3.17
N ASP A 212 -5.98 -10.93 4.40
CA ASP A 212 -5.26 -12.03 5.03
C ASP A 212 -5.43 -13.32 4.22
N TYR A 213 -6.65 -13.63 3.76
CA TYR A 213 -6.95 -14.80 2.93
C TYR A 213 -6.19 -14.76 1.59
N LEU A 214 -6.13 -13.61 0.94
CA LEU A 214 -5.38 -13.43 -0.30
C LEU A 214 -3.87 -13.57 -0.07
N GLN A 215 -3.33 -12.98 0.99
CA GLN A 215 -1.90 -13.09 1.34
C GLN A 215 -1.50 -14.54 1.64
N GLU A 216 -2.35 -15.33 2.32
CA GLU A 216 -2.11 -16.76 2.51
C GLU A 216 -2.12 -17.57 1.21
N ASN A 217 -2.76 -17.05 0.17
CA ASN A 217 -2.77 -17.60 -1.17
C ASN A 217 -1.73 -16.95 -2.10
N ASP A 218 -0.68 -16.35 -1.53
CA ASP A 218 0.48 -15.74 -2.22
C ASP A 218 0.10 -14.56 -3.13
N PHE A 219 -0.92 -13.79 -2.79
CA PHE A 219 -1.24 -12.55 -3.52
C PHE A 219 -0.39 -11.37 -3.07
N LEU A 220 0.02 -10.57 -4.03
CA LEU A 220 0.53 -9.21 -3.82
C LEU A 220 -0.66 -8.25 -3.75
N ILE A 221 -0.76 -7.54 -2.63
CA ILE A 221 -1.86 -6.60 -2.37
C ILE A 221 -1.38 -5.17 -2.58
N TYR A 222 -2.18 -4.40 -3.32
CA TYR A 222 -2.00 -2.97 -3.51
C TYR A 222 -3.26 -2.20 -3.10
N ILE A 223 -3.07 -1.03 -2.52
CA ILE A 223 -4.15 -0.05 -2.34
C ILE A 223 -4.04 0.98 -3.46
N CYS A 224 -5.15 1.29 -4.13
CA CYS A 224 -5.23 2.25 -5.23
C CYS A 224 -6.41 3.20 -4.99
N SER A 225 -6.18 4.30 -4.29
CA SER A 225 -7.22 5.19 -3.75
C SER A 225 -7.12 6.63 -4.25
N GLY A 226 -8.25 7.34 -4.21
CA GLY A 226 -8.35 8.78 -4.43
C GLY A 226 -7.82 9.64 -3.28
N THR A 227 -7.60 9.07 -2.11
CA THR A 227 -7.00 9.75 -0.95
C THR A 227 -5.51 10.00 -1.18
N ASP A 228 -4.94 11.03 -0.55
CA ASP A 228 -3.51 11.35 -0.63
C ASP A 228 -2.64 10.16 -0.20
N ARG A 229 -1.60 9.86 -0.95
CA ARG A 229 -0.71 8.71 -0.77
C ARG A 229 -0.06 8.67 0.62
N PHE A 230 0.39 9.81 1.13
CA PHE A 230 1.05 9.86 2.43
C PHE A 230 0.06 9.74 3.58
N THR A 231 -1.16 10.28 3.40
CA THR A 231 -2.29 10.05 4.32
C THR A 231 -2.61 8.55 4.41
N ILE A 232 -2.71 7.85 3.27
CA ILE A 232 -2.97 6.39 3.26
C ILE A 232 -1.84 5.65 3.98
N ARG A 233 -0.57 5.98 3.69
CA ARG A 233 0.59 5.35 4.33
C ARG A 233 0.57 5.49 5.85
N ALA A 234 0.20 6.66 6.36
CA ALA A 234 0.05 6.90 7.79
C ALA A 234 -1.13 6.12 8.40
N LEU A 235 -2.26 6.05 7.67
CA LEU A 235 -3.47 5.34 8.11
C LEU A 235 -3.26 3.83 8.24
N VAL A 236 -2.62 3.20 7.25
CA VAL A 236 -2.46 1.73 7.20
C VAL A 236 -1.28 1.22 8.02
N ASP A 237 -0.37 2.10 8.43
CA ASP A 237 0.85 1.74 9.16
C ASP A 237 0.51 1.06 10.50
N GLY A 238 0.98 -0.20 10.67
CA GLY A 238 0.68 -1.03 11.82
C GLY A 238 -0.78 -1.53 11.93
N LYS A 239 -1.63 -1.28 10.91
CA LYS A 239 -3.03 -1.74 10.85
C LYS A 239 -3.24 -2.86 9.85
N ILE A 240 -2.60 -2.77 8.70
CA ILE A 240 -2.68 -3.75 7.62
C ILE A 240 -1.25 -4.11 7.20
N ASN A 241 -1.00 -5.39 6.98
CA ASN A 241 0.31 -5.86 6.51
C ASN A 241 0.48 -5.63 4.99
N ILE A 242 0.53 -4.37 4.58
CA ILE A 242 0.79 -3.97 3.19
C ILE A 242 2.02 -3.06 3.18
N PRO A 243 3.05 -3.37 2.37
CA PRO A 243 4.23 -2.51 2.26
C PRO A 243 3.87 -1.10 1.80
N LYS A 244 4.54 -0.07 2.34
CA LYS A 244 4.34 1.34 1.93
C LYS A 244 4.53 1.57 0.42
N GLY A 245 5.37 0.76 -0.23
CA GLY A 245 5.56 0.78 -1.68
C GLY A 245 4.35 0.31 -2.49
N ASN A 246 3.43 -0.45 -1.87
CA ASN A 246 2.22 -0.95 -2.52
C ASN A 246 1.01 0.00 -2.33
N ILE A 247 1.27 1.25 -1.95
CA ILE A 247 0.23 2.27 -1.77
C ILE A 247 0.28 3.25 -2.94
N ILE A 248 -0.77 3.25 -3.73
CA ILE A 248 -1.02 4.14 -4.86
C ILE A 248 -2.13 5.11 -4.45
N GLY A 249 -1.86 6.40 -4.49
CA GLY A 249 -2.82 7.44 -4.05
C GLY A 249 -2.75 8.68 -4.92
N THR A 250 -3.55 9.67 -4.55
CA THR A 250 -3.41 11.04 -5.05
C THR A 250 -2.01 11.54 -4.76
N GLU A 251 -1.42 12.28 -5.68
CA GLU A 251 -0.03 12.73 -5.60
C GLU A 251 0.06 14.22 -5.32
N SER A 252 0.85 14.55 -4.32
CA SER A 252 1.37 15.88 -4.01
C SER A 252 2.86 15.91 -4.27
N LEU A 253 3.38 17.06 -4.69
CA LEU A 253 4.78 17.23 -5.02
C LEU A 253 5.65 17.21 -3.76
N ILE A 254 6.77 16.51 -3.81
CA ILE A 254 7.77 16.45 -2.75
C ILE A 254 9.11 17.01 -3.25
N VAL A 255 9.84 17.73 -2.41
CA VAL A 255 11.13 18.33 -2.72
C VAL A 255 12.11 18.12 -1.56
N GLY A 256 13.38 18.30 -1.80
CA GLY A 256 14.38 18.45 -0.74
C GLY A 256 14.18 19.76 0.02
N ASN A 257 14.36 19.76 1.34
CA ASN A 257 14.14 20.96 2.16
C ASN A 257 15.11 22.12 1.87
N TYR A 258 16.20 21.86 1.14
CA TYR A 258 17.12 22.90 0.65
C TYR A 258 16.96 23.20 -0.84
N GLN A 259 16.06 22.48 -1.55
CA GLN A 259 15.87 22.64 -3.00
C GLN A 259 15.32 24.02 -3.37
N ASN A 260 14.49 24.63 -2.52
CA ASN A 260 13.80 25.89 -2.78
C ASN A 260 13.11 25.88 -4.16
N GLU A 261 13.37 26.90 -5.01
CA GLU A 261 12.83 27.02 -6.36
C GLU A 261 13.74 26.40 -7.46
N THR A 262 14.80 25.66 -7.05
CA THR A 262 15.68 24.98 -8.03
C THR A 262 14.91 23.86 -8.74
N ASP A 263 15.02 23.81 -10.06
CA ASP A 263 14.39 22.79 -10.86
C ASP A 263 14.93 21.39 -10.53
N TYR A 264 14.07 20.36 -10.63
CA TYR A 264 14.44 18.98 -10.34
C TYR A 264 15.60 18.46 -11.20
N PHE A 265 15.74 18.94 -12.44
CA PHE A 265 16.85 18.57 -13.32
C PHE A 265 18.18 19.20 -12.93
N GLU A 266 18.15 20.27 -12.16
CA GLU A 266 19.33 21.02 -11.72
C GLU A 266 19.71 20.73 -10.27
N TYR A 267 18.77 20.17 -9.49
CA TYR A 267 18.97 19.93 -8.07
C TYR A 267 19.48 18.52 -7.78
N VAL A 268 20.53 18.44 -6.94
CA VAL A 268 21.07 17.17 -6.43
C VAL A 268 20.77 17.07 -4.95
N TYR A 269 20.04 16.01 -4.56
CA TYR A 269 19.68 15.74 -3.17
C TYR A 269 20.92 15.51 -2.29
N HIS A 270 21.01 16.16 -1.12
CA HIS A 270 22.14 16.08 -0.22
C HIS A 270 21.91 15.06 0.91
N GLN A 271 22.98 14.41 1.40
CA GLN A 271 22.90 13.32 2.40
C GLN A 271 22.27 13.73 3.74
N ASN A 272 22.36 15.01 4.14
CA ASN A 272 21.81 15.55 5.37
C ASN A 272 20.50 16.32 5.16
N GLU A 273 19.83 16.07 4.07
CA GLU A 273 18.58 16.70 3.68
C GLU A 273 17.38 15.84 4.03
N SER A 274 16.21 16.43 4.20
CA SER A 274 14.92 15.76 4.35
C SER A 274 13.99 16.10 3.18
N LEU A 275 13.02 15.22 2.94
CA LEU A 275 11.96 15.48 1.97
C LEU A 275 10.80 16.21 2.65
N ILE A 276 10.29 17.22 1.97
CA ILE A 276 9.13 18.02 2.41
C ILE A 276 8.04 18.04 1.34
N LEU A 277 6.79 18.27 1.77
CA LEU A 277 5.68 18.56 0.87
C LEU A 277 5.86 19.96 0.29
N LYS A 278 5.89 20.10 -1.04
CA LYS A 278 6.04 21.41 -1.70
C LYS A 278 4.80 22.29 -1.58
N GLY A 279 3.64 21.68 -1.33
CA GLY A 279 2.36 22.40 -1.33
C GLY A 279 1.68 22.42 -2.71
N GLU A 280 2.15 21.63 -3.65
CA GLU A 280 1.61 21.53 -5.00
C GLU A 280 0.91 20.18 -5.21
N PHE A 281 -0.33 20.23 -5.69
CA PHE A 281 -1.09 19.09 -6.15
C PHE A 281 -0.61 18.63 -7.53
N VAL A 282 -0.40 17.33 -7.72
CA VAL A 282 0.04 16.77 -8.99
C VAL A 282 -1.14 16.12 -9.73
N VAL A 283 -1.76 15.10 -9.15
CA VAL A 283 -2.83 14.35 -9.81
C VAL A 283 -3.75 13.66 -8.81
N LYS A 284 -5.06 13.70 -9.06
CA LYS A 284 -6.08 12.94 -8.31
C LYS A 284 -6.19 11.54 -8.86
N ASN A 285 -6.00 10.52 -8.04
CA ASN A 285 -6.00 9.12 -8.45
C ASN A 285 -7.43 8.53 -8.51
N LEU A 286 -8.22 8.99 -9.46
CA LEU A 286 -9.60 8.55 -9.71
C LEU A 286 -9.81 8.16 -11.18
N TYR A 287 -10.80 7.34 -11.46
CA TYR A 287 -11.18 6.94 -12.81
C TYR A 287 -10.00 6.34 -13.62
N MET A 288 -9.71 6.88 -14.79
CA MET A 288 -8.62 6.41 -15.65
C MET A 288 -7.23 6.58 -15.01
N TYR A 289 -7.06 7.52 -14.09
CA TYR A 289 -5.80 7.66 -13.36
C TYR A 289 -5.49 6.45 -12.48
N LYS A 290 -6.49 5.74 -11.94
CA LYS A 290 -6.25 4.46 -11.24
C LYS A 290 -5.60 3.44 -12.17
N VAL A 291 -6.09 3.29 -13.40
CA VAL A 291 -5.51 2.39 -14.41
C VAL A 291 -4.09 2.83 -14.81
N TYR A 292 -3.91 4.12 -15.05
CA TYR A 292 -2.60 4.69 -15.39
C TYR A 292 -1.55 4.39 -14.31
N HIS A 293 -1.89 4.64 -13.04
CA HIS A 293 -0.96 4.40 -11.93
C HIS A 293 -0.73 2.91 -11.66
N ILE A 294 -1.74 2.05 -11.82
CA ILE A 294 -1.57 0.60 -11.74
C ILE A 294 -0.50 0.13 -12.74
N ILE A 295 -0.61 0.54 -14.01
CA ILE A 295 0.38 0.14 -15.01
C ILE A 295 1.75 0.77 -14.74
N ARG A 296 1.79 2.04 -14.34
CA ARG A 296 3.04 2.74 -14.05
C ARG A 296 3.82 2.13 -12.89
N GLU A 297 3.13 1.73 -11.81
CA GLU A 297 3.76 1.31 -10.56
C GLU A 297 3.85 -0.21 -10.39
N ILE A 298 2.87 -0.95 -10.93
CA ILE A 298 2.83 -2.41 -10.84
C ILE A 298 3.44 -3.07 -12.09
N GLY A 299 3.23 -2.47 -13.28
CA GLY A 299 3.70 -3.01 -14.57
C GLY A 299 2.92 -4.23 -15.07
N LYS A 300 1.87 -4.64 -14.38
CA LYS A 300 1.02 -5.81 -14.69
C LYS A 300 -0.46 -5.46 -14.52
N ILE A 301 -1.32 -6.20 -15.21
CA ILE A 301 -2.78 -6.12 -14.99
C ILE A 301 -3.13 -7.00 -13.79
N PRO A 302 -3.70 -6.46 -12.70
CA PRO A 302 -4.16 -7.25 -11.57
C PRO A 302 -5.26 -8.24 -11.99
N ILE A 303 -5.45 -9.28 -11.20
CA ILE A 303 -6.50 -10.29 -11.44
C ILE A 303 -7.68 -10.18 -10.47
N LEU A 304 -7.57 -9.34 -9.44
CA LEU A 304 -8.65 -8.99 -8.53
C LEU A 304 -8.70 -7.49 -8.30
N SER A 305 -9.89 -6.93 -8.25
CA SER A 305 -10.13 -5.56 -7.79
C SER A 305 -11.32 -5.49 -6.83
N PHE A 306 -11.21 -4.58 -5.86
CA PHE A 306 -12.26 -4.26 -4.90
C PHE A 306 -12.45 -2.74 -4.87
N GLY A 307 -13.68 -2.29 -5.08
CA GLY A 307 -14.06 -0.88 -5.09
C GLY A 307 -15.47 -0.68 -4.57
N ASN A 308 -15.99 0.55 -4.60
CA ASN A 308 -17.34 0.85 -4.11
C ASN A 308 -18.04 1.96 -4.90
N SER A 309 -17.33 2.64 -5.79
CA SER A 309 -17.82 3.86 -6.44
C SER A 309 -17.53 3.90 -7.93
N ASN A 310 -18.15 4.86 -8.64
CA ASN A 310 -17.84 5.11 -10.05
C ASN A 310 -16.38 5.50 -10.29
N GLY A 311 -15.69 6.03 -9.26
CA GLY A 311 -14.25 6.31 -9.31
C GLY A 311 -13.41 5.07 -9.56
N ASP A 312 -13.94 3.87 -9.24
CA ASP A 312 -13.28 2.57 -9.35
C ASP A 312 -13.65 1.81 -10.62
N ALA A 313 -14.66 2.29 -11.35
CA ALA A 313 -15.19 1.58 -12.54
C ALA A 313 -14.09 1.28 -13.57
N SER A 314 -13.18 2.23 -13.81
CA SER A 314 -12.04 2.00 -14.72
C SER A 314 -11.11 0.91 -14.23
N MET A 315 -10.82 0.86 -12.93
CA MET A 315 -9.99 -0.17 -12.30
C MET A 315 -10.68 -1.55 -12.39
N ALA A 316 -11.97 -1.62 -12.10
CA ALA A 316 -12.76 -2.85 -12.20
C ALA A 316 -12.78 -3.40 -13.63
N ASN A 317 -13.10 -2.55 -14.62
CA ASN A 317 -13.10 -2.95 -16.02
C ASN A 317 -11.72 -3.34 -16.53
N PHE A 318 -10.68 -2.66 -16.06
CA PHE A 318 -9.30 -3.00 -16.43
C PHE A 318 -8.90 -4.39 -15.96
N VAL A 319 -9.23 -4.76 -14.73
CA VAL A 319 -8.98 -6.10 -14.19
C VAL A 319 -9.74 -7.18 -14.97
N ILE A 320 -11.03 -6.97 -15.27
CA ILE A 320 -11.83 -7.93 -16.05
C ILE A 320 -11.32 -8.05 -17.48
N SER A 321 -10.73 -7.00 -18.06
CA SER A 321 -10.18 -7.00 -19.42
C SER A 321 -8.87 -7.76 -19.56
N ASN A 322 -8.32 -8.32 -18.47
CA ASN A 322 -7.08 -9.10 -18.49
C ASN A 322 -7.23 -10.33 -19.41
N LYS A 323 -6.38 -10.40 -20.44
CA LYS A 323 -6.42 -11.47 -21.45
C LYS A 323 -5.54 -12.66 -21.08
N ASP A 324 -4.57 -12.45 -20.21
CA ASP A 324 -3.63 -13.48 -19.81
C ASP A 324 -4.21 -14.37 -18.70
N HIS A 325 -5.01 -13.76 -17.83
CA HIS A 325 -5.65 -14.43 -16.70
C HIS A 325 -7.08 -13.91 -16.49
N PRO A 326 -8.07 -14.78 -16.24
CA PRO A 326 -9.42 -14.35 -15.89
C PRO A 326 -9.40 -13.45 -14.66
N GLY A 327 -9.91 -12.22 -14.74
CA GLY A 327 -10.01 -11.29 -13.64
C GLY A 327 -11.41 -11.22 -13.04
N LEU A 328 -11.53 -10.93 -11.72
CA LEU A 328 -12.78 -10.62 -11.06
C LEU A 328 -12.73 -9.22 -10.42
N ALA A 329 -13.85 -8.52 -10.51
CA ALA A 329 -14.04 -7.23 -9.86
C ALA A 329 -15.21 -7.29 -8.87
N PHE A 330 -14.97 -6.84 -7.65
CA PHE A 330 -15.95 -6.78 -6.59
C PHE A 330 -16.27 -5.33 -6.25
N MET A 331 -17.57 -5.03 -6.06
CA MET A 331 -18.01 -3.68 -5.70
C MET A 331 -18.87 -3.71 -4.43
N LEU A 332 -18.42 -2.99 -3.41
CA LEU A 332 -19.11 -2.90 -2.15
C LEU A 332 -20.35 -1.99 -2.27
N LEU A 333 -21.44 -2.46 -1.72
CA LEU A 333 -22.69 -1.72 -1.65
C LEU A 333 -22.82 -1.08 -0.26
N CYS A 334 -22.95 0.25 -0.21
CA CYS A 334 -23.18 0.97 1.04
C CYS A 334 -24.64 0.87 1.52
N ASP A 335 -25.16 -0.36 1.62
CA ASP A 335 -26.59 -0.66 1.89
C ASP A 335 -26.93 -0.82 3.38
N ASP A 336 -25.94 -0.77 4.27
CA ASP A 336 -26.16 -0.85 5.71
C ASP A 336 -26.29 0.52 6.34
N THR A 337 -27.52 0.89 6.70
CA THR A 337 -27.82 2.18 7.35
C THR A 337 -27.85 2.10 8.87
N GLU A 338 -27.67 0.91 9.44
CA GLU A 338 -27.70 0.69 10.90
C GLU A 338 -26.28 0.64 11.49
N ARG A 339 -25.38 -0.13 10.83
CA ARG A 339 -24.01 -0.36 11.29
C ARG A 339 -23.00 0.56 10.61
N GLU A 340 -23.37 1.15 9.44
CA GLU A 340 -22.55 2.04 8.62
C GLU A 340 -23.35 3.29 8.23
N ASN A 341 -22.66 4.33 7.78
CA ASN A 341 -23.28 5.52 7.18
C ASN A 341 -23.73 5.22 5.74
N GLY A 342 -24.61 4.23 5.60
CA GLY A 342 -25.07 3.72 4.33
C GLY A 342 -26.01 4.64 3.58
N ASN A 343 -26.12 4.41 2.27
CA ASN A 343 -27.04 5.10 1.36
C ASN A 343 -27.65 4.06 0.40
N VAL A 344 -28.90 3.70 0.65
CA VAL A 344 -29.62 2.66 -0.10
C VAL A 344 -29.78 3.02 -1.58
N GLU A 345 -30.02 4.29 -1.90
CA GLU A 345 -30.15 4.73 -3.30
C GLU A 345 -28.82 4.57 -4.07
N LYS A 346 -27.70 5.01 -3.45
CA LYS A 346 -26.36 4.82 -4.00
C LYS A 346 -26.04 3.33 -4.16
N ALA A 347 -26.36 2.51 -3.17
CA ALA A 347 -26.16 1.07 -3.19
C ALA A 347 -26.94 0.39 -4.32
N ASN A 348 -28.21 0.77 -4.55
CA ASN A 348 -29.03 0.24 -5.64
C ASN A 348 -28.43 0.59 -7.02
N LYS A 349 -28.02 1.84 -7.22
CA LYS A 349 -27.35 2.27 -8.47
C LYS A 349 -26.06 1.50 -8.71
N MET A 350 -25.26 1.25 -7.67
CA MET A 350 -24.05 0.43 -7.79
C MET A 350 -24.38 -1.02 -8.13
N LYS A 351 -25.42 -1.58 -7.55
CA LYS A 351 -25.88 -2.94 -7.87
C LYS A 351 -26.30 -3.07 -9.33
N GLU A 352 -27.04 -2.11 -9.88
CA GLU A 352 -27.38 -2.05 -11.30
C GLU A 352 -26.13 -1.94 -12.18
N SER A 353 -25.14 -1.15 -11.76
CA SER A 353 -23.84 -1.05 -12.46
C SER A 353 -23.07 -2.37 -12.42
N CYS A 354 -23.14 -3.13 -11.33
CA CYS A 354 -22.55 -4.46 -11.24
C CYS A 354 -23.16 -5.43 -12.27
N GLU A 355 -24.48 -5.44 -12.38
CA GLU A 355 -25.20 -6.29 -13.34
C GLU A 355 -24.82 -5.95 -14.80
N GLN A 356 -24.72 -4.65 -15.12
CA GLN A 356 -24.36 -4.17 -16.46
C GLN A 356 -22.91 -4.47 -16.86
N ASN A 357 -21.99 -4.51 -15.89
CA ASN A 357 -20.55 -4.63 -16.14
C ASN A 357 -19.94 -5.96 -15.71
N ASN A 358 -20.75 -6.92 -15.30
CA ASN A 358 -20.30 -8.23 -14.75
C ASN A 358 -19.37 -8.08 -13.53
N TRP A 359 -19.61 -7.09 -12.69
CA TRP A 359 -18.96 -6.98 -11.39
C TRP A 359 -19.76 -7.76 -10.33
N ILE A 360 -19.08 -8.22 -9.29
CA ILE A 360 -19.71 -8.99 -8.21
C ILE A 360 -20.02 -8.01 -7.06
N PRO A 361 -21.32 -7.78 -6.75
CA PRO A 361 -21.70 -6.93 -5.65
C PRO A 361 -21.42 -7.60 -4.30
N ILE A 362 -20.98 -6.83 -3.31
CA ILE A 362 -20.84 -7.21 -1.91
C ILE A 362 -21.80 -6.34 -1.08
N SER A 363 -22.80 -6.93 -0.46
CA SER A 363 -23.73 -6.23 0.43
C SER A 363 -23.16 -6.13 1.85
N MET A 364 -22.85 -4.93 2.31
CA MET A 364 -22.39 -4.75 3.70
C MET A 364 -23.44 -5.24 4.71
N LYS A 365 -24.73 -5.05 4.38
CA LYS A 365 -25.86 -5.43 5.23
C LYS A 365 -26.08 -6.93 5.30
N ASN A 366 -26.00 -7.62 4.15
CA ASN A 366 -26.46 -9.02 4.05
C ASN A 366 -25.30 -10.00 4.01
N ASP A 367 -24.13 -9.62 3.50
CA ASP A 367 -22.99 -10.51 3.31
C ASP A 367 -22.05 -10.55 4.52
N TRP A 368 -22.14 -9.56 5.43
CA TRP A 368 -21.26 -9.44 6.57
C TRP A 368 -21.95 -9.64 7.91
N LYS A 369 -21.32 -10.39 8.82
CA LYS A 369 -21.79 -10.59 10.19
C LYS A 369 -21.56 -9.35 11.05
N THR A 370 -20.49 -8.64 10.83
CA THR A 370 -20.12 -7.39 11.50
C THR A 370 -19.39 -6.47 10.52
N ILE A 371 -19.29 -5.18 10.79
CA ILE A 371 -18.48 -4.24 10.00
C ILE A 371 -17.22 -3.88 10.77
N TYR A 372 -17.35 -3.30 11.97
CA TYR A 372 -16.23 -2.82 12.80
C TYR A 372 -15.99 -3.67 14.06
N GLY A 373 -16.82 -4.71 14.30
CA GLY A 373 -16.86 -5.51 15.51
C GLY A 373 -17.98 -5.11 16.45
N ASP A 374 -18.31 -6.01 17.40
CA ASP A 374 -19.54 -5.95 18.20
C ASP A 374 -19.61 -4.77 19.17
N ASN A 375 -18.46 -4.17 19.52
CA ASN A 375 -18.37 -3.07 20.47
C ASN A 375 -18.55 -1.68 19.83
N VAL A 376 -18.55 -1.59 18.50
CA VAL A 376 -18.67 -0.34 17.76
C VAL A 376 -20.14 -0.13 17.37
N THR A 377 -20.69 1.02 17.68
CA THR A 377 -22.07 1.37 17.35
C THR A 377 -22.14 2.76 16.74
N ARG A 378 -23.03 2.96 15.75
CA ARG A 378 -23.29 4.30 15.23
C ARG A 378 -23.93 5.17 16.29
N LYS A 379 -23.53 6.43 16.36
CA LYS A 379 -24.25 7.46 17.11
C LYS A 379 -25.54 7.79 16.36
N LYS A 380 -26.62 7.95 17.09
CA LYS A 380 -27.86 8.47 16.49
C LYS A 380 -27.61 9.92 16.06
N GLN A 381 -27.87 10.22 14.80
CA GLN A 381 -27.93 11.62 14.36
C GLN A 381 -29.19 12.24 14.99
N GLU A 382 -28.99 13.29 15.77
CA GLU A 382 -30.10 14.10 16.34
C GLU A 382 -30.72 14.97 15.25
#